data_b6768b1a465f8de17637f6d2854dd926
#
_entry.id   b6768b1a465f8de17637f6d2854dd926
#
_cell.length_a   1.000
_cell.length_b   1.000
_cell.length_c   1.000
_cell.angle_alpha   90.00
_cell.angle_beta   90.00
_cell.angle_gamma   90.00
#
_symmetry.space_group_name_H-M   'P 1'
#
loop_
_entity.id
_entity.type
_entity.pdbx_description
1 polymer ?
#
loop_
_entity_poly.entity_id
_entity_poly.type
_entity_poly.pdbx_seq_one_letter_code
_entity_poly.pdbx_strand_id
1 'polypeptide(L)'
;MFAKLLNSSSRSCSRWVAHAALSLAPLVLCAGSQTAFAQAGASCVPGGTPEQTGACAVQKFQEADTQLNIYYGDVMRILSAHERPSLRQDQNAWNRTRRDYCNRQTRADEGKPNWTQLYNECMVRVIQARRN
;
A
#
# COMPACT_ATOMS: atom_id res chain seq x y z
N MET A 1 22.31 8.14 23.76
CA MET A 1 23.43 8.01 22.79
C MET A 1 22.94 7.15 21.64
N PHE A 2 22.69 7.71 20.52
CA PHE A 2 22.95 7.40 19.12
C PHE A 2 21.96 8.18 18.25
N ALA A 3 22.33 9.42 17.98
CA ALA A 3 21.82 10.17 16.83
C ALA A 3 22.78 9.95 15.66
N LYS A 4 22.25 9.91 14.44
CA LYS A 4 22.86 10.06 13.11
C LYS A 4 22.27 9.03 12.15
N LEU A 5 21.84 9.33 10.93
CA LEU A 5 22.13 10.41 9.98
C LEU A 5 20.97 10.42 8.96
N LEU A 6 20.28 11.52 8.84
CA LEU A 6 19.50 11.84 7.63
C LEU A 6 20.42 12.69 6.76
N ASN A 7 20.91 12.14 5.65
CA ASN A 7 21.63 12.91 4.64
C ASN A 7 20.68 13.22 3.49
N SER A 8 20.11 14.43 3.56
CA SER A 8 19.37 15.07 2.48
C SER A 8 20.37 15.63 1.48
N SER A 9 20.51 15.01 0.32
CA SER A 9 21.28 15.55 -0.81
C SER A 9 20.35 16.36 -1.72
N SER A 10 20.09 17.61 -1.35
CA SER A 10 19.48 18.60 -2.25
C SER A 10 20.55 19.08 -3.22
N ARG A 11 20.50 18.68 -4.47
CA ARG A 11 21.35 19.24 -5.53
C ARG A 11 20.75 20.55 -6.00
N SER A 12 21.34 21.63 -5.51
CA SER A 12 21.12 23.01 -5.93
C SER A 12 21.56 23.17 -7.39
N CYS A 13 20.64 23.60 -8.25
CA CYS A 13 20.93 24.00 -9.61
C CYS A 13 21.45 25.44 -9.57
N SER A 14 22.76 25.65 -9.51
CA SER A 14 23.38 26.98 -9.60
C SER A 14 23.27 27.55 -11.00
N ARG A 15 22.61 28.70 -11.08
CA ARG A 15 22.55 29.54 -12.28
C ARG A 15 23.92 30.19 -12.49
N TRP A 16 24.58 29.90 -13.59
CA TRP A 16 25.64 30.70 -14.15
C TRP A 16 25.14 31.44 -15.37
N VAL A 17 25.07 32.77 -15.24
CA VAL A 17 24.83 33.67 -16.36
C VAL A 17 26.19 34.26 -16.72
N ALA A 18 26.68 34.05 -17.91
CA ALA A 18 27.60 34.97 -18.58
C ALA A 18 27.83 34.58 -20.09
N HIS A 19 27.48 35.53 -20.91
CA HIS A 19 28.11 35.99 -22.17
C HIS A 19 28.00 35.16 -23.46
N ALA A 20 27.37 35.82 -24.37
CA ALA A 20 27.27 35.76 -25.79
C ALA A 20 28.43 35.12 -26.58
N ALA A 21 28.09 34.11 -27.36
CA ALA A 21 28.70 33.84 -28.66
C ALA A 21 27.70 33.08 -29.52
N LEU A 22 27.42 33.62 -30.70
CA LEU A 22 26.58 32.97 -31.73
C LEU A 22 27.25 31.63 -32.12
N SER A 23 26.61 30.54 -31.79
CA SER A 23 26.92 29.24 -32.32
C SER A 23 25.59 28.52 -32.56
N LEU A 24 25.27 28.28 -33.82
CA LEU A 24 24.23 27.39 -34.27
C LEU A 24 24.51 25.99 -33.71
N ALA A 25 23.90 25.67 -32.60
CA ALA A 25 23.93 24.32 -32.04
C ALA A 25 22.62 23.62 -32.41
N PRO A 26 22.69 22.37 -32.90
CA PRO A 26 21.50 21.60 -33.25
C PRO A 26 20.70 21.33 -31.96
N LEU A 27 19.41 21.62 -32.05
CA LEU A 27 18.41 21.21 -31.03
C LEU A 27 18.40 19.68 -30.99
N VAL A 28 19.19 19.12 -30.09
CA VAL A 28 18.99 17.75 -29.64
C VAL A 28 17.74 17.75 -28.76
N LEU A 29 16.59 17.46 -29.35
CA LEU A 29 15.40 17.05 -28.61
C LEU A 29 15.74 15.76 -27.87
N CYS A 30 16.20 15.87 -26.64
CA CYS A 30 16.12 14.78 -25.69
C CYS A 30 14.64 14.52 -25.39
N ALA A 31 13.97 13.81 -26.29
CA ALA A 31 12.73 13.12 -26.00
C ALA A 31 13.09 12.02 -24.98
N GLY A 32 13.24 12.41 -23.72
CA GLY A 32 13.28 11.51 -22.60
C GLY A 32 11.92 10.84 -22.53
N SER A 33 11.80 9.69 -23.17
CA SER A 33 10.70 8.76 -22.95
C SER A 33 10.75 8.37 -21.47
N GLN A 34 10.08 9.14 -20.64
CA GLN A 34 9.71 8.69 -19.30
C GLN A 34 8.70 7.59 -19.52
N THR A 35 9.20 6.36 -19.67
CA THR A 35 8.37 5.19 -19.43
C THR A 35 8.02 5.26 -17.95
N ALA A 36 6.94 5.94 -17.63
CA ALA A 36 6.24 5.73 -16.39
C ALA A 36 5.86 4.24 -16.42
N PHE A 37 6.68 3.40 -15.81
CA PHE A 37 6.25 2.09 -15.38
C PHE A 37 5.20 2.33 -14.30
N ALA A 38 3.97 2.61 -14.72
CA ALA A 38 2.83 2.30 -13.92
C ALA A 38 2.99 0.80 -13.69
N GLN A 39 3.38 0.40 -12.47
CA GLN A 39 3.14 -0.94 -11.99
C GLN A 39 1.62 -1.06 -11.86
N ALA A 40 0.95 -1.15 -13.01
CA ALA A 40 -0.40 -1.62 -13.08
C ALA A 40 -0.30 -3.10 -12.67
N GLY A 41 -0.58 -3.38 -11.40
CA GLY A 41 -0.82 -4.74 -10.96
C GLY A 41 -1.86 -5.36 -11.90
N ALA A 42 -1.89 -6.69 -11.98
CA ALA A 42 -2.88 -7.37 -12.80
C ALA A 42 -4.29 -6.82 -12.51
N SER A 43 -5.09 -6.59 -13.55
CA SER A 43 -6.50 -6.22 -13.37
C SER A 43 -7.28 -7.40 -12.82
N CYS A 44 -8.29 -7.13 -11.99
CA CYS A 44 -9.20 -8.15 -11.48
C CYS A 44 -10.00 -8.75 -12.64
N VAL A 45 -9.83 -10.06 -12.85
CA VAL A 45 -10.67 -10.87 -13.76
C VAL A 45 -11.11 -12.12 -12.98
N PRO A 46 -12.41 -12.25 -12.66
CA PRO A 46 -12.93 -13.41 -11.98
C PRO A 46 -12.72 -14.68 -12.82
N GLY A 47 -12.13 -15.72 -12.23
CA GLY A 47 -11.82 -16.96 -12.94
C GLY A 47 -10.67 -16.86 -13.96
N GLY A 48 -9.94 -15.74 -13.97
CA GLY A 48 -8.76 -15.53 -14.80
C GLY A 48 -7.50 -16.24 -14.29
N THR A 49 -6.33 -15.72 -14.68
CA THR A 49 -5.06 -16.23 -14.17
C THR A 49 -4.91 -16.05 -12.65
N PRO A 50 -3.98 -16.75 -11.99
CA PRO A 50 -3.73 -16.56 -10.56
C PRO A 50 -3.44 -15.10 -10.16
N GLU A 51 -2.75 -14.34 -11.01
CA GLU A 51 -2.47 -12.92 -10.79
C GLU A 51 -3.75 -12.09 -10.87
N GLN A 52 -4.64 -12.40 -11.81
CA GLN A 52 -5.92 -11.71 -11.99
C GLN A 52 -6.91 -12.03 -10.86
N THR A 53 -7.01 -13.30 -10.45
CA THR A 53 -7.83 -13.71 -9.31
C THR A 53 -7.27 -13.16 -7.99
N GLY A 54 -5.94 -13.10 -7.86
CA GLY A 54 -5.25 -12.44 -6.77
C GLY A 54 -5.58 -10.95 -6.69
N ALA A 55 -5.60 -10.24 -7.83
CA ALA A 55 -6.02 -8.84 -7.89
C ALA A 55 -7.47 -8.64 -7.44
N CYS A 56 -8.39 -9.56 -7.80
CA CYS A 56 -9.77 -9.55 -7.30
C CYS A 56 -9.84 -9.70 -5.78
N ALA A 57 -9.04 -10.60 -5.22
CA ALA A 57 -9.01 -10.81 -3.77
C ALA A 57 -8.45 -9.59 -3.02
N VAL A 58 -7.43 -8.92 -3.60
CA VAL A 58 -6.89 -7.65 -3.07
C VAL A 58 -7.97 -6.55 -3.04
N GLN A 59 -8.73 -6.38 -4.12
CA GLN A 59 -9.84 -5.40 -4.16
C GLN A 59 -10.88 -5.67 -3.07
N LYS A 60 -11.32 -6.92 -2.94
CA LYS A 60 -12.27 -7.32 -1.89
C LYS A 60 -11.72 -7.08 -0.49
N PHE A 61 -10.44 -7.33 -0.27
CA PHE A 61 -9.79 -7.02 1.00
C PHE A 61 -9.78 -5.51 1.27
N GLN A 62 -9.41 -4.68 0.29
CA GLN A 62 -9.40 -3.22 0.43
C GLN A 62 -10.79 -2.67 0.74
N GLU A 63 -11.84 -3.19 0.09
CA GLU A 63 -13.23 -2.83 0.38
C GLU A 63 -13.61 -3.20 1.81
N ALA A 64 -13.33 -4.43 2.24
CA ALA A 64 -13.66 -4.90 3.59
C ALA A 64 -12.90 -4.11 4.66
N ASP A 65 -11.61 -3.82 4.44
CA ASP A 65 -10.77 -3.05 5.36
C ASP A 65 -11.25 -1.58 5.45
N THR A 66 -11.64 -0.99 4.32
CA THR A 66 -12.23 0.35 4.27
C THR A 66 -13.51 0.42 5.09
N GLN A 67 -14.42 -0.55 4.91
CA GLN A 67 -15.66 -0.61 5.68
C GLN A 67 -15.41 -0.78 7.18
N LEU A 68 -14.44 -1.60 7.57
CA LEU A 68 -14.05 -1.75 8.97
C LEU A 68 -13.50 -0.45 9.55
N ASN A 69 -12.67 0.27 8.78
CA ASN A 69 -12.08 1.54 9.22
C ASN A 69 -13.15 2.64 9.37
N ILE A 70 -14.15 2.68 8.50
CA ILE A 70 -15.31 3.58 8.64
C ILE A 70 -16.05 3.25 9.93
N TYR A 71 -16.40 1.97 10.15
CA TYR A 71 -17.09 1.52 11.36
C TYR A 71 -16.29 1.85 12.64
N TYR A 72 -14.98 1.59 12.63
CA TYR A 72 -14.09 1.96 13.73
C TYR A 72 -14.11 3.47 13.99
N GLY A 73 -14.07 4.29 12.94
CA GLY A 73 -14.16 5.75 13.05
C GLY A 73 -15.49 6.22 13.66
N ASP A 74 -16.59 5.55 13.30
CA ASP A 74 -17.93 5.85 13.86
C ASP A 74 -17.98 5.54 15.36
N VAL A 75 -17.50 4.36 15.76
CA VAL A 75 -17.40 3.98 17.18
C VAL A 75 -16.52 4.95 17.95
N MET A 76 -15.36 5.33 17.37
CA MET A 76 -14.45 6.31 18.00
C MET A 76 -15.09 7.69 18.23
N ARG A 77 -16.06 8.09 17.40
CA ARG A 77 -16.75 9.37 17.57
C ARG A 77 -17.75 9.36 18.72
N ILE A 78 -18.42 8.24 18.94
CA ILE A 78 -19.43 8.12 20.02
C ILE A 78 -18.82 7.81 21.38
N LEU A 79 -17.60 7.22 21.43
CA LEU A 79 -16.91 6.92 22.66
C LEU A 79 -16.41 8.20 23.36
N SER A 80 -16.41 8.17 24.70
CA SER A 80 -15.79 9.21 25.53
C SER A 80 -14.27 9.28 25.32
N ALA A 81 -13.65 10.40 25.68
CA ALA A 81 -12.20 10.56 25.61
C ALA A 81 -11.44 9.50 26.44
N HIS A 82 -12.07 9.00 27.52
CA HIS A 82 -11.49 8.00 28.41
C HIS A 82 -11.49 6.58 27.78
N GLU A 83 -12.48 6.25 26.96
CA GLU A 83 -12.63 4.91 26.36
C GLU A 83 -11.83 4.74 25.07
N ARG A 84 -11.59 5.83 24.31
CA ARG A 84 -10.89 5.79 23.02
C ARG A 84 -9.52 5.14 23.05
N PRO A 85 -8.65 5.33 24.08
CA PRO A 85 -7.35 4.65 24.14
C PRO A 85 -7.47 3.13 24.16
N SER A 86 -8.43 2.59 24.90
CA SER A 86 -8.68 1.14 24.98
C SER A 86 -9.08 0.57 23.63
N LEU A 87 -10.01 1.21 22.91
CA LEU A 87 -10.41 0.76 21.57
C LEU A 87 -9.24 0.80 20.57
N ARG A 88 -8.38 1.84 20.62
CA ARG A 88 -7.18 1.89 19.78
C ARG A 88 -6.22 0.75 20.06
N GLN A 89 -5.98 0.45 21.33
CA GLN A 89 -5.11 -0.65 21.73
C GLN A 89 -5.65 -2.00 21.25
N ASP A 90 -6.93 -2.24 21.44
CA ASP A 90 -7.62 -3.45 20.99
C ASP A 90 -7.55 -3.59 19.45
N GLN A 91 -7.86 -2.53 18.71
CA GLN A 91 -7.80 -2.55 17.25
C GLN A 91 -6.37 -2.80 16.73
N ASN A 92 -5.36 -2.21 17.37
CA ASN A 92 -3.97 -2.43 17.00
C ASN A 92 -3.50 -3.87 17.30
N ALA A 93 -3.91 -4.45 18.42
CA ALA A 93 -3.63 -5.83 18.77
C ALA A 93 -4.30 -6.79 17.77
N TRP A 94 -5.58 -6.56 17.48
CA TRP A 94 -6.32 -7.35 16.49
C TRP A 94 -5.72 -7.26 15.09
N ASN A 95 -5.29 -6.09 14.64
CA ASN A 95 -4.63 -5.91 13.35
C ASN A 95 -3.34 -6.75 13.20
N ARG A 96 -2.57 -6.91 14.29
CA ARG A 96 -1.41 -7.82 14.30
C ARG A 96 -1.86 -9.27 14.24
N THR A 97 -2.78 -9.65 15.12
CA THR A 97 -3.29 -11.02 15.23
C THR A 97 -3.90 -11.52 13.90
N ARG A 98 -4.68 -10.69 13.19
CA ARG A 98 -5.29 -11.08 11.92
C ARG A 98 -4.24 -11.40 10.84
N ARG A 99 -3.16 -10.59 10.76
CA ARG A 99 -2.08 -10.82 9.80
C ARG A 99 -1.32 -12.10 10.11
N ASP A 100 -0.95 -12.28 11.38
CA ASP A 100 -0.24 -13.47 11.84
C ASP A 100 -1.07 -14.73 11.62
N TYR A 101 -2.37 -14.66 11.88
CA TYR A 101 -3.30 -15.75 11.63
C TYR A 101 -3.33 -16.11 10.14
N CYS A 102 -3.57 -15.14 9.24
CA CYS A 102 -3.67 -15.41 7.81
C CYS A 102 -2.33 -15.86 7.21
N ASN A 103 -1.20 -15.33 7.65
CA ASN A 103 0.12 -15.83 7.28
C ASN A 103 0.30 -17.30 7.64
N ARG A 104 -0.10 -17.71 8.85
CA ARG A 104 -0.03 -19.13 9.24
C ARG A 104 -0.96 -20.01 8.41
N GLN A 105 -2.19 -19.53 8.14
CA GLN A 105 -3.17 -20.30 7.37
C GLN A 105 -2.75 -20.55 5.91
N THR A 106 -2.01 -19.60 5.32
CA THR A 106 -1.61 -19.67 3.91
C THR A 106 -0.13 -20.01 3.71
N ARG A 107 0.57 -20.36 4.79
CA ARG A 107 2.02 -20.61 4.77
C ARG A 107 2.44 -21.71 3.79
N ALA A 108 1.63 -22.73 3.64
CA ALA A 108 1.91 -23.86 2.71
C ALA A 108 1.85 -23.44 1.23
N ASP A 109 1.25 -22.28 0.96
CA ASP A 109 1.06 -21.73 -0.39
C ASP A 109 1.97 -20.53 -0.66
N GLU A 110 2.78 -20.13 0.32
CA GLU A 110 3.72 -19.02 0.19
C GLU A 110 4.67 -19.26 -1.00
N GLY A 111 4.81 -18.24 -1.86
CA GLY A 111 5.59 -18.33 -3.09
C GLY A 111 4.88 -19.01 -4.28
N LYS A 112 3.68 -19.58 -4.09
CA LYS A 112 2.88 -20.10 -5.19
C LYS A 112 2.06 -18.98 -5.85
N PRO A 113 1.69 -19.13 -7.14
CA PRO A 113 0.93 -18.11 -7.87
C PRO A 113 -0.40 -17.70 -7.22
N ASN A 114 -1.08 -18.63 -6.54
CA ASN A 114 -2.37 -18.41 -5.89
C ASN A 114 -2.27 -17.86 -4.46
N TRP A 115 -1.08 -17.68 -3.90
CA TRP A 115 -0.91 -17.22 -2.51
C TRP A 115 -1.58 -15.86 -2.23
N THR A 116 -1.44 -14.91 -3.15
CA THR A 116 -2.05 -13.57 -3.02
C THR A 116 -3.57 -13.68 -2.87
N GLN A 117 -4.22 -14.55 -3.65
CA GLN A 117 -5.65 -14.80 -3.54
C GLN A 117 -6.01 -15.38 -2.17
N LEU A 118 -5.38 -16.47 -1.77
CA LEU A 118 -5.69 -17.19 -0.53
C LEU A 118 -5.48 -16.30 0.71
N TYR A 119 -4.39 -15.54 0.74
CA TYR A 119 -4.10 -14.62 1.83
C TYR A 119 -5.16 -13.52 1.98
N ASN A 120 -5.51 -12.84 0.88
CA ASN A 120 -6.48 -11.75 0.92
C ASN A 120 -7.90 -12.27 1.21
N GLU A 121 -8.29 -13.45 0.72
CA GLU A 121 -9.55 -14.08 1.08
C GLU A 121 -9.60 -14.43 2.58
N CYS A 122 -8.50 -14.90 3.17
CA CYS A 122 -8.40 -15.09 4.62
C CYS A 122 -8.61 -13.76 5.36
N MET A 123 -7.94 -12.69 4.94
CA MET A 123 -8.08 -11.35 5.53
C MET A 123 -9.53 -10.85 5.49
N VAL A 124 -10.23 -11.04 4.37
CA VAL A 124 -11.65 -10.69 4.24
C VAL A 124 -12.50 -11.44 5.27
N ARG A 125 -12.33 -12.77 5.38
CA ARG A 125 -13.09 -13.59 6.35
C ARG A 125 -12.87 -13.12 7.79
N VAL A 126 -11.63 -12.83 8.18
CA VAL A 126 -11.31 -12.36 9.54
C VAL A 126 -11.90 -10.98 9.81
N ILE A 127 -11.94 -10.08 8.82
CA ILE A 127 -12.58 -8.76 8.94
C ILE A 127 -14.10 -8.92 9.11
N GLN A 128 -14.73 -9.78 8.32
CA GLN A 128 -16.17 -10.03 8.41
C GLN A 128 -16.54 -10.60 9.79
N ALA A 129 -15.76 -11.54 10.32
CA ALA A 129 -15.96 -12.08 11.67
C ALA A 129 -15.80 -11.03 12.79
N ARG A 130 -14.98 -10.00 12.60
CA ARG A 130 -14.81 -8.88 13.56
C ARG A 130 -16.03 -7.97 13.62
N ARG A 131 -16.78 -7.87 12.53
CA ARG A 131 -17.94 -6.95 12.39
C ARG A 131 -19.25 -7.55 12.90
N ASN A 132 -19.35 -8.86 13.02
CA ASN A 132 -20.51 -9.60 13.52
C ASN A 132 -20.44 -9.78 15.04
#